data_b46202d2f077c134ca361a7cd4a55189
#
_entry.id   b46202d2f077c134ca361a7cd4a55189
#
_cell.length_a   1.000
_cell.length_b   1.000
_cell.length_c   1.000
_cell.angle_alpha   90.00
_cell.angle_beta   90.00
_cell.angle_gamma   90.00
#
_symmetry.space_group_name_H-M   'P 1'
#
loop_
_entity.id
_entity.type
_entity.pdbx_description
1 polymer ?
#
loop_
_entity_poly.entity_id
_entity_poly.type
_entity_poly.pdbx_seq_one_letter_code
_entity_poly.pdbx_strand_id
1 'polypeptide(L)'
;MNITNDTVIKTAKEQGFDLIGFAPADELTKEIKNLEKWLNENYQAGMQYMERNIEKRKNVKNLLPAAKSVISLGLNYLTPDKYSNDKNKGKISRYAWGKDYHLIIWKKL
;
A
#
# COMPACT_ATOMS: atom_id res chain seq x y z
N MET A 1 22.95 11.60 13.84
CA MET A 1 22.69 11.41 12.38
C MET A 1 21.38 12.13 12.04
N ASN A 2 21.42 13.08 11.14
CA ASN A 2 20.19 13.70 10.64
C ASN A 2 19.70 12.92 9.41
N ILE A 3 18.57 12.26 9.55
CA ILE A 3 17.91 11.60 8.42
C ILE A 3 17.13 12.67 7.66
N THR A 4 17.50 12.88 6.39
CA THR A 4 16.81 13.82 5.49
C THR A 4 15.93 13.08 4.50
N ASN A 5 14.97 13.78 3.88
CA ASN A 5 14.16 13.20 2.82
C ASN A 5 15.04 12.65 1.68
N ASP A 6 16.10 13.36 1.31
CA ASP A 6 17.01 12.91 0.24
C ASP A 6 17.73 11.61 0.60
N THR A 7 18.14 11.44 1.85
CA THR A 7 18.73 10.19 2.34
C THR A 7 17.73 9.04 2.21
N VAL A 8 16.48 9.25 2.63
CA VAL A 8 15.42 8.23 2.52
C VAL A 8 15.11 7.90 1.07
N ILE A 9 15.00 8.90 0.20
CA ILE A 9 14.74 8.70 -1.24
C ILE A 9 15.86 7.87 -1.87
N LYS A 10 17.11 8.21 -1.58
CA LYS A 10 18.27 7.48 -2.11
C LYS A 10 18.24 6.03 -1.66
N THR A 11 18.09 5.78 -0.35
CA THR A 11 18.04 4.43 0.21
C THR A 11 16.89 3.61 -0.38
N ALA A 12 15.70 4.17 -0.49
CA ALA A 12 14.55 3.48 -1.07
C ALA A 12 14.79 3.08 -2.53
N LYS A 13 15.39 3.97 -3.33
CA LYS A 13 15.77 3.65 -4.71
C LYS A 13 16.83 2.56 -4.79
N GLU A 14 17.84 2.59 -3.93
CA GLU A 14 18.86 1.56 -3.83
C GLU A 14 18.26 0.18 -3.46
N GLN A 15 17.19 0.17 -2.64
CA GLN A 15 16.42 -1.04 -2.35
C GLN A 15 15.46 -1.45 -3.49
N GLY A 16 15.36 -0.66 -4.56
CA GLY A 16 14.59 -0.95 -5.76
C GLY A 16 13.12 -0.56 -5.69
N PHE A 17 12.76 0.42 -4.85
CA PHE A 17 11.44 1.05 -4.92
C PHE A 17 11.40 2.11 -6.01
N ASP A 18 10.28 2.17 -6.74
CA ASP A 18 10.10 3.08 -7.87
C ASP A 18 9.57 4.45 -7.45
N LEU A 19 8.69 4.46 -6.43
CA LEU A 19 8.03 5.68 -5.93
C LEU A 19 8.22 5.81 -4.43
N ILE A 20 8.48 7.04 -3.99
CA ILE A 20 8.61 7.39 -2.58
C ILE A 20 7.82 8.68 -2.34
N GLY A 21 6.98 8.70 -1.31
CA GLY A 21 6.25 9.87 -0.88
C GLY A 21 6.31 10.06 0.63
N PHE A 22 6.14 11.29 1.09
CA PHE A 22 6.11 11.65 2.49
C PHE A 22 4.82 12.37 2.82
N ALA A 23 4.25 12.07 3.97
CA ALA A 23 3.08 12.76 4.49
C ALA A 23 3.23 12.97 6.00
N PRO A 24 2.63 14.01 6.59
CA PRO A 24 2.54 14.13 8.03
C PRO A 24 1.70 12.99 8.61
N ALA A 25 1.97 12.61 9.87
CA ALA A 25 1.21 11.58 10.57
C ALA A 25 -0.09 12.16 11.16
N ASP A 26 -0.89 12.78 10.30
CA ASP A 26 -2.18 13.38 10.66
C ASP A 26 -3.33 12.38 10.55
N GLU A 27 -4.43 12.73 11.20
CA GLU A 27 -5.65 11.92 11.13
C GLU A 27 -6.29 11.98 9.73
N LEU A 28 -6.64 10.82 9.17
CA LEU A 28 -7.23 10.67 7.83
C LEU A 28 -8.76 10.80 7.88
N THR A 29 -9.26 11.96 8.29
CA THR A 29 -10.70 12.17 8.54
C THR A 29 -11.57 11.98 7.30
N LYS A 30 -11.13 12.48 6.15
CA LYS A 30 -11.88 12.37 4.89
C LYS A 30 -11.90 10.94 4.37
N GLU A 31 -10.74 10.31 4.37
CA GLU A 31 -10.54 8.94 3.88
C GLU A 31 -11.34 7.94 4.71
N ILE A 32 -11.37 8.12 6.04
CA ILE A 32 -12.14 7.26 6.92
C ILE A 32 -13.64 7.41 6.71
N LYS A 33 -14.16 8.63 6.53
CA LYS A 33 -15.56 8.83 6.19
C LYS A 33 -15.95 8.11 4.89
N ASN A 34 -15.09 8.13 3.89
CA ASN A 34 -15.30 7.41 2.65
C ASN A 34 -15.28 5.89 2.85
N LEU A 35 -14.35 5.39 3.68
CA LEU A 35 -14.28 3.96 4.03
C LEU A 35 -15.52 3.50 4.78
N GLU A 36 -15.96 4.25 5.79
CA GLU A 36 -17.17 3.96 6.57
C GLU A 36 -18.42 3.90 5.68
N LYS A 37 -18.56 4.89 4.78
CA LYS A 37 -19.66 4.88 3.80
C LYS A 37 -19.61 3.64 2.92
N TRP A 38 -18.44 3.30 2.38
CA TRP A 38 -18.23 2.13 1.53
C TRP A 38 -18.55 0.82 2.25
N LEU A 39 -18.18 0.71 3.53
CA LEU A 39 -18.52 -0.44 4.39
C LEU A 39 -20.02 -0.52 4.68
N ASN A 40 -20.68 0.60 4.99
CA ASN A 40 -22.11 0.65 5.25
C ASN A 40 -22.95 0.24 4.03
N GLU A 41 -22.43 0.42 2.84
CA GLU A 41 -23.04 -0.02 1.59
C GLU A 41 -22.68 -1.47 1.20
N ASN A 42 -21.94 -2.19 2.07
CA ASN A 42 -21.46 -3.57 1.88
C ASN A 42 -20.61 -3.79 0.61
N TYR A 43 -19.91 -2.77 0.16
CA TYR A 43 -19.07 -2.85 -1.04
C TYR A 43 -17.81 -3.70 -0.85
N GLN A 44 -17.44 -4.02 0.40
CA GLN A 44 -16.34 -4.92 0.75
C GLN A 44 -16.66 -6.39 0.43
N ALA A 45 -17.94 -6.74 0.21
CA ALA A 45 -18.40 -8.12 -0.03
C ALA A 45 -17.82 -9.09 1.03
N GLY A 46 -17.09 -10.12 0.63
CA GLY A 46 -16.46 -11.08 1.54
C GLY A 46 -15.13 -10.63 2.18
N MET A 47 -14.67 -9.39 1.94
CA MET A 47 -13.41 -8.89 2.48
C MET A 47 -13.55 -8.33 3.90
N GLN A 48 -13.88 -9.20 4.86
CA GLN A 48 -14.14 -8.81 6.26
C GLN A 48 -12.95 -8.10 6.93
N TYR A 49 -11.72 -8.30 6.45
CA TYR A 49 -10.55 -7.60 6.98
C TYR A 49 -10.61 -6.08 6.79
N MET A 50 -11.43 -5.59 5.86
CA MET A 50 -11.65 -4.16 5.63
C MET A 50 -12.43 -3.49 6.78
N GLU A 51 -13.22 -4.26 7.52
CA GLU A 51 -14.00 -3.78 8.67
C GLU A 51 -13.16 -3.65 9.95
N ARG A 52 -11.95 -4.24 9.93
CA ARG A 52 -11.12 -4.32 11.13
C ARG A 52 -10.18 -3.12 11.25
N ASN A 53 -9.88 -2.77 12.49
CA ASN A 53 -8.84 -1.77 12.83
C ASN A 53 -9.10 -0.37 12.24
N ILE A 54 -10.35 0.05 12.13
CA ILE A 54 -10.74 1.36 11.60
C ILE A 54 -9.99 2.49 12.33
N GLU A 55 -9.91 2.45 13.67
CA GLU A 55 -9.21 3.46 14.46
C GLU A 55 -7.70 3.52 14.14
N LYS A 56 -7.06 2.39 13.89
CA LYS A 56 -5.65 2.36 13.48
C LYS A 56 -5.46 2.89 12.05
N ARG A 57 -6.43 2.68 11.17
CA ARG A 57 -6.44 3.22 9.80
C ARG A 57 -6.68 4.72 9.80
N LYS A 58 -7.52 5.19 10.69
CA LYS A 58 -7.85 6.60 10.87
C LYS A 58 -6.65 7.42 11.31
N ASN A 59 -5.90 6.91 12.27
CA ASN A 59 -4.78 7.63 12.84
C ASN A 59 -3.62 6.68 13.15
N VAL A 60 -2.51 6.87 12.45
CA VAL A 60 -1.30 6.08 12.63
C VAL A 60 -0.73 6.19 14.06
N LYS A 61 -1.02 7.27 14.77
CA LYS A 61 -0.60 7.46 16.18
C LYS A 61 -1.29 6.48 17.14
N ASN A 62 -2.41 5.87 16.73
CA ASN A 62 -3.02 4.75 17.46
C ASN A 62 -2.20 3.46 17.36
N LEU A 63 -1.28 3.38 16.39
CA LEU A 63 -0.33 2.28 16.25
C LEU A 63 1.05 2.65 16.78
N LEU A 64 1.53 3.85 16.46
CA LEU A 64 2.81 4.41 16.88
C LEU A 64 2.61 5.84 17.39
N PRO A 65 2.42 6.05 18.70
CA PRO A 65 2.11 7.36 19.26
C PRO A 65 3.12 8.47 18.95
N ALA A 66 4.39 8.10 18.79
CA ALA A 66 5.48 9.05 18.49
C ALA A 66 5.61 9.36 16.98
N ALA A 67 4.77 8.80 16.12
CA ALA A 67 4.84 9.04 14.67
C ALA A 67 4.62 10.52 14.36
N LYS A 68 5.52 11.08 13.55
CA LYS A 68 5.44 12.47 13.05
C LYS A 68 5.21 12.51 11.54
N SER A 69 5.66 11.47 10.83
CA SER A 69 5.54 11.36 9.38
C SER A 69 5.29 9.91 8.95
N VAL A 70 4.75 9.78 7.77
CA VAL A 70 4.52 8.50 7.08
C VAL A 70 5.32 8.51 5.79
N ILE A 71 6.05 7.43 5.53
CA ILE A 71 6.76 7.20 4.28
C ILE A 71 5.97 6.17 3.49
N SER A 72 5.55 6.54 2.29
CA SER A 72 4.85 5.64 1.36
C SER A 72 5.80 5.21 0.26
N LEU A 73 5.86 3.91 0.00
CA LEU A 73 6.70 3.32 -1.01
C LEU A 73 5.86 2.66 -2.09
N GLY A 74 6.25 2.80 -3.34
CA GLY A 74 5.62 2.14 -4.48
C GLY A 74 6.60 1.24 -5.21
N LEU A 75 6.15 0.03 -5.52
CA LEU A 75 6.89 -0.94 -6.31
C LEU A 75 6.09 -1.27 -7.57
N ASN A 76 6.72 -1.09 -8.74
CA ASN A 76 6.09 -1.45 -10.01
C ASN A 76 6.11 -2.97 -10.21
N TYR A 77 4.99 -3.54 -10.62
CA TYR A 77 4.85 -4.96 -10.94
C TYR A 77 4.54 -5.22 -12.43
N LEU A 78 4.71 -4.21 -13.28
CA LEU A 78 4.55 -4.38 -14.72
C LEU A 78 5.66 -5.29 -15.26
N THR A 79 5.25 -6.34 -15.99
CA THR A 79 6.13 -7.23 -16.72
C THR A 79 5.91 -7.09 -18.22
N PRO A 80 6.87 -7.46 -19.08
CA PRO A 80 6.71 -7.43 -20.54
C PRO A 80 5.69 -8.47 -21.05
N ASP A 81 5.35 -9.44 -20.21
CA ASP A 81 4.41 -10.52 -20.57
C ASP A 81 3.02 -9.97 -20.85
N LYS A 82 2.34 -10.58 -21.81
CA LYS A 82 0.99 -10.20 -22.25
C LYS A 82 -0.04 -11.22 -21.82
N TYR A 83 -1.28 -10.77 -21.66
CA TYR A 83 -2.41 -11.66 -21.50
C TYR A 83 -2.60 -12.52 -22.75
N SER A 84 -3.08 -13.74 -22.55
CA SER A 84 -3.52 -14.58 -23.66
C SER A 84 -4.69 -13.94 -24.40
N ASN A 85 -4.69 -14.05 -25.72
CA ASN A 85 -5.82 -13.66 -26.56
C ASN A 85 -6.86 -14.78 -26.71
N ASP A 86 -6.63 -15.93 -26.10
CA ASP A 86 -7.56 -17.07 -26.12
C ASP A 86 -8.84 -16.73 -25.34
N LYS A 87 -9.98 -16.77 -26.00
CA LYS A 87 -11.29 -16.46 -25.42
C LYS A 87 -11.73 -17.41 -24.32
N ASN A 88 -11.13 -18.60 -24.26
CA ASN A 88 -11.41 -19.63 -23.26
C ASN A 88 -10.54 -19.51 -22.00
N LYS A 89 -9.68 -18.49 -21.93
CA LYS A 89 -8.81 -18.23 -20.77
C LYS A 89 -9.23 -16.96 -20.04
N GLY A 90 -9.30 -17.04 -18.71
CA GLY A 90 -9.48 -15.89 -17.85
C GLY A 90 -8.25 -15.01 -17.79
N LYS A 91 -8.43 -13.78 -17.27
CA LYS A 91 -7.34 -12.82 -17.03
C LYS A 91 -7.19 -12.62 -15.53
N ILE A 92 -6.00 -12.84 -15.01
CA ILE A 92 -5.63 -12.60 -13.62
C ILE A 92 -4.89 -11.27 -13.55
N SER A 93 -5.18 -10.45 -12.54
CA SER A 93 -4.47 -9.19 -12.32
C SER A 93 -2.97 -9.38 -12.22
N ARG A 94 -2.21 -8.47 -12.82
CA ARG A 94 -0.74 -8.57 -12.92
C ARG A 94 -0.04 -8.64 -11.57
N TYR A 95 -0.57 -8.00 -10.52
CA TYR A 95 0.03 -8.05 -9.20
C TYR A 95 0.12 -9.49 -8.64
N ALA A 96 -0.73 -10.39 -9.12
CA ALA A 96 -0.76 -11.81 -8.70
C ALA A 96 0.12 -12.71 -9.58
N TRP A 97 0.85 -12.15 -10.55
CA TRP A 97 1.74 -12.92 -11.41
C TRP A 97 3.09 -13.19 -10.73
N GLY A 98 3.58 -14.41 -10.88
CA GLY A 98 4.89 -14.80 -10.37
C GLY A 98 4.93 -14.99 -8.86
N LYS A 99 5.95 -14.43 -8.21
CA LYS A 99 6.17 -14.56 -6.77
C LYS A 99 5.24 -13.65 -5.98
N ASP A 100 4.90 -14.09 -4.77
CA ASP A 100 4.16 -13.26 -3.82
C ASP A 100 4.94 -11.97 -3.51
N TYR A 101 4.32 -10.84 -3.82
CA TYR A 101 4.94 -9.52 -3.62
C TYR A 101 5.21 -9.20 -2.16
N HIS A 102 4.47 -9.77 -1.21
CA HIS A 102 4.73 -9.59 0.21
C HIS A 102 6.14 -10.07 0.58
N LEU A 103 6.56 -11.23 0.06
CA LEU A 103 7.89 -11.76 0.29
C LEU A 103 8.99 -10.89 -0.34
N ILE A 104 8.70 -10.27 -1.49
CA ILE A 104 9.64 -9.38 -2.18
C ILE A 104 9.81 -8.10 -1.40
N ILE A 105 8.72 -7.48 -0.95
CA ILE A 105 8.74 -6.21 -0.20
C ILE A 105 9.44 -6.40 1.14
N TRP A 106 9.11 -7.45 1.90
CA TRP A 106 9.74 -7.70 3.21
C TRP A 106 11.25 -7.88 3.15
N LYS A 107 11.78 -8.36 2.05
CA LYS A 107 13.24 -8.45 1.85
C LYS A 107 13.90 -7.11 1.55
N LYS A 108 13.13 -6.10 1.17
CA LYS A 108 13.60 -4.75 0.81
C LYS A 108 13.49 -3.75 1.96
N LEU A 109 12.66 -4.04 2.96
CA LEU A 109 12.44 -3.22 4.15
C LEU A 109 13.39 -3.61 5.27
#